data_8930f21825688b716e7649f761ed556b
#
_entry.id   8930f21825688b716e7649f761ed556b
#
_cell.length_a   1.000
_cell.length_b   1.000
_cell.length_c   1.000
_cell.angle_alpha   90.00
_cell.angle_beta   90.00
_cell.angle_gamma   90.00
#
_symmetry.space_group_name_H-M   'P 1'
#
loop_
_entity.id
_entity.type
_entity.pdbx_description
1 polymer ?
#
loop_
_entity_poly.entity_id
_entity_poly.type
_entity_poly.pdbx_seq_one_letter_code
_entity_poly.pdbx_strand_id
1 'polypeptide(L)'
;VLQMSKKKYNLNTIYISERLQENLKPISQSAFTAVTAPMGYGKTTAINWYLDKQSKNGNSCVIRISIYSDNLSVFWQSVQKAFAFAGLDFLDNYVCPSDVASSGMLADELCYSLSGQTSYFIFIDDFHLLGEPHVADFFCMLANRLPENIHLIVSGRNAFLSGKEILRLGKKLYQIHTRDLCLNRRELSVYTHRCGASLNEDQLNTLLYSS
;
A
#
# COMPACT_ATOMS: atom_id res chain seq x y z
N VAL A 1 13.68 -49.58 3.75
CA VAL A 1 13.07 -48.39 4.38
C VAL A 1 13.46 -47.21 3.51
N LEU A 2 12.57 -46.79 2.61
CA LEU A 2 12.75 -45.60 1.76
C LEU A 2 12.61 -44.37 2.63
N GLN A 3 13.71 -43.66 2.92
CA GLN A 3 13.71 -42.31 3.46
C GLN A 3 13.15 -41.36 2.40
N MET A 4 11.85 -41.03 2.51
CA MET A 4 11.28 -39.90 1.77
C MET A 4 11.93 -38.64 2.31
N SER A 5 12.86 -38.04 1.55
CA SER A 5 13.38 -36.70 1.85
C SER A 5 12.21 -35.72 1.80
N LYS A 6 11.87 -35.14 2.94
CA LYS A 6 10.86 -34.04 2.99
C LYS A 6 11.39 -32.90 2.14
N LYS A 7 10.86 -32.73 0.93
CA LYS A 7 11.14 -31.55 0.09
C LYS A 7 10.83 -30.29 0.89
N LYS A 8 11.83 -29.47 1.16
CA LYS A 8 11.69 -28.23 1.91
C LYS A 8 11.23 -27.15 0.92
N TYR A 9 9.96 -26.76 1.00
CA TYR A 9 9.42 -25.66 0.18
C TYR A 9 9.90 -24.33 0.70
N ASN A 10 10.28 -23.42 -0.22
CA ASN A 10 10.63 -22.04 0.14
C ASN A 10 9.40 -21.13 0.05
N LEU A 11 8.64 -21.04 1.13
CA LEU A 11 7.43 -20.22 1.21
C LEU A 11 7.71 -18.72 1.31
N ASN A 12 8.96 -18.30 1.51
CA ASN A 12 9.35 -16.89 1.54
C ASN A 12 9.71 -16.33 0.15
N THR A 13 9.43 -17.07 -0.91
CA THR A 13 9.69 -16.63 -2.28
C THR A 13 8.73 -15.50 -2.65
N ILE A 14 9.27 -14.31 -2.92
CA ILE A 14 8.49 -13.20 -3.48
C ILE A 14 8.41 -13.37 -4.99
N TYR A 15 7.19 -13.38 -5.51
CA TYR A 15 6.93 -13.44 -6.94
C TYR A 15 5.97 -12.34 -7.35
N ILE A 16 6.44 -11.42 -8.18
CA ILE A 16 5.64 -10.35 -8.78
C ILE A 16 5.63 -10.58 -10.29
N SER A 17 4.48 -10.97 -10.81
CA SER A 17 4.30 -11.23 -12.25
C SER A 17 4.39 -9.94 -13.06
N GLU A 18 4.65 -10.05 -14.35
CA GLU A 18 4.65 -8.89 -15.27
C GLU A 18 3.31 -8.16 -15.23
N ARG A 19 2.19 -8.89 -15.24
CA ARG A 19 0.85 -8.31 -15.12
C ARG A 19 0.69 -7.51 -13.83
N LEU A 20 1.14 -8.04 -12.70
CA LEU A 20 1.09 -7.33 -11.42
C LEU A 20 2.00 -6.10 -11.45
N GLN A 21 3.18 -6.18 -12.06
CA GLN A 21 4.04 -5.00 -12.24
C GLN A 21 3.36 -3.90 -13.06
N GLU A 22 2.64 -4.24 -14.13
CA GLU A 22 1.85 -3.28 -14.90
C GLU A 22 0.72 -2.67 -14.08
N ASN A 23 0.00 -3.47 -13.28
CA ASN A 23 -1.06 -2.99 -12.38
C ASN A 23 -0.54 -2.03 -11.30
N LEU A 24 0.74 -2.06 -10.97
CA LEU A 24 1.33 -1.16 -9.98
C LEU A 24 1.84 0.17 -10.57
N LYS A 25 2.07 0.24 -11.88
CA LYS A 25 2.60 1.46 -12.53
C LYS A 25 1.76 2.73 -12.30
N PRO A 26 0.40 2.68 -12.32
CA PRO A 26 -0.41 3.88 -12.12
C PRO A 26 -0.26 4.54 -10.74
N ILE A 27 0.35 3.85 -9.76
CA ILE A 27 0.62 4.42 -8.43
C ILE A 27 1.40 5.74 -8.54
N SER A 28 2.43 5.80 -9.39
CA SER A 28 3.23 7.02 -9.59
C SER A 28 2.56 8.10 -10.47
N GLN A 29 1.34 7.86 -10.92
CA GLN A 29 0.54 8.79 -11.71
C GLN A 29 -0.70 9.27 -10.96
N SER A 30 -0.92 8.77 -9.74
CA SER A 30 -2.11 9.01 -8.94
C SER A 30 -1.73 9.72 -7.65
N ALA A 31 -2.52 10.70 -7.23
CA ALA A 31 -2.34 11.35 -5.93
C ALA A 31 -2.72 10.40 -4.78
N PHE A 32 -3.69 9.52 -5.01
CA PHE A 32 -4.18 8.58 -4.02
C PHE A 32 -4.38 7.18 -4.62
N THR A 33 -3.76 6.18 -4.00
CA THR A 33 -3.95 4.77 -4.35
C THR A 33 -4.60 4.03 -3.19
N ALA A 34 -5.80 3.49 -3.40
CA ALA A 34 -6.50 2.65 -2.44
C ALA A 34 -6.31 1.18 -2.79
N VAL A 35 -5.71 0.41 -1.88
CA VAL A 35 -5.44 -1.03 -2.07
C VAL A 35 -6.34 -1.84 -1.16
N THR A 36 -7.29 -2.57 -1.73
CA THR A 36 -8.29 -3.31 -0.96
C THR A 36 -8.32 -4.77 -1.34
N ALA A 37 -7.93 -5.63 -0.39
CA ALA A 37 -8.04 -7.08 -0.53
C ALA A 37 -8.00 -7.75 0.86
N PRO A 38 -8.56 -8.96 1.03
CA PRO A 38 -8.46 -9.72 2.28
C PRO A 38 -7.01 -9.98 2.71
N MET A 39 -6.84 -10.51 3.91
CA MET A 39 -5.53 -10.96 4.39
C MET A 39 -5.01 -12.12 3.51
N GLY A 40 -3.69 -12.14 3.28
CA GLY A 40 -3.06 -13.21 2.49
C GLY A 40 -2.91 -12.91 0.99
N TYR A 41 -3.61 -11.93 0.44
CA TYR A 41 -3.57 -11.57 -0.99
C TYR A 41 -2.36 -10.76 -1.43
N GLY A 42 -1.33 -10.65 -0.59
CA GLY A 42 -0.04 -10.06 -0.96
C GLY A 42 -0.02 -8.54 -1.12
N LYS A 43 -1.00 -7.78 -0.59
CA LYS A 43 -1.04 -6.30 -0.66
C LYS A 43 0.29 -5.67 -0.26
N THR A 44 0.69 -5.90 0.98
CA THR A 44 1.93 -5.37 1.57
C THR A 44 3.16 -5.77 0.77
N THR A 45 3.21 -7.03 0.32
CA THR A 45 4.32 -7.55 -0.50
C THR A 45 4.42 -6.85 -1.84
N ALA A 46 3.30 -6.71 -2.55
CA ALA A 46 3.24 -6.07 -3.86
C ALA A 46 3.62 -4.58 -3.78
N ILE A 47 3.06 -3.85 -2.80
CA ILE A 47 3.34 -2.43 -2.62
C ILE A 47 4.79 -2.22 -2.19
N ASN A 48 5.31 -2.99 -1.22
CA ASN A 48 6.71 -2.87 -0.80
C ASN A 48 7.68 -3.18 -1.94
N TRP A 49 7.42 -4.20 -2.75
CA TRP A 49 8.23 -4.48 -3.94
C TRP A 49 8.24 -3.27 -4.90
N TYR A 50 7.08 -2.67 -5.15
CA TYR A 50 6.98 -1.48 -6.00
C TYR A 50 7.78 -0.30 -5.42
N LEU A 51 7.61 -0.02 -4.13
CA LEU A 51 8.29 1.06 -3.43
C LEU A 51 9.81 0.87 -3.37
N ASP A 52 10.28 -0.36 -3.18
CA ASP A 52 11.71 -0.69 -3.21
C ASP A 52 12.32 -0.45 -4.61
N LYS A 53 11.51 -0.62 -5.65
CA LYS A 53 11.92 -0.28 -7.01
C LYS A 53 11.98 1.23 -7.22
N GLN A 54 11.01 1.99 -6.70
CA GLN A 54 11.01 3.46 -6.76
C GLN A 54 12.18 4.06 -5.99
N SER A 55 12.48 3.56 -4.79
CA SER A 55 13.59 4.08 -3.97
C SER A 55 14.97 3.97 -4.65
N LYS A 56 15.13 3.03 -5.58
CA LYS A 56 16.37 2.86 -6.37
C LYS A 56 16.53 3.88 -7.49
N ASN A 57 15.48 4.61 -7.83
CA ASN A 57 15.51 5.59 -8.95
C ASN A 57 16.19 6.92 -8.57
N GLY A 58 16.79 7.05 -7.39
CA GLY A 58 17.68 8.16 -7.01
C GLY A 58 16.99 9.51 -6.69
N ASN A 59 15.73 9.70 -7.09
CA ASN A 59 14.98 10.95 -6.86
C ASN A 59 13.61 10.67 -6.21
N SER A 60 13.55 9.64 -5.36
CA SER A 60 12.32 9.26 -4.68
C SER A 60 12.56 9.02 -3.20
N CYS A 61 11.66 9.53 -2.37
CA CYS A 61 11.61 9.29 -0.94
C CYS A 61 10.41 8.40 -0.60
N VAL A 62 10.63 7.33 0.14
CA VAL A 62 9.59 6.38 0.51
C VAL A 62 9.38 6.41 2.02
N ILE A 63 8.16 6.73 2.44
CA ILE A 63 7.75 6.81 3.84
C ILE A 63 6.76 5.67 4.09
N ARG A 64 7.08 4.76 5.02
CA ARG A 64 6.24 3.59 5.34
C ARG A 64 5.68 3.73 6.75
N ILE A 65 4.37 3.62 6.87
CA ILE A 65 3.63 3.74 8.11
C ILE A 65 2.78 2.46 8.25
N SER A 66 3.01 1.71 9.32
CA SER A 66 2.19 0.54 9.65
C SER A 66 1.29 0.86 10.83
N ILE A 67 0.02 0.48 10.74
CA ILE A 67 -0.95 0.66 11.81
C ILE A 67 -1.00 -0.63 12.62
N TYR A 68 -0.82 -0.52 13.93
CA TYR A 68 -0.77 -1.67 14.85
C TYR A 68 -1.95 -1.73 15.81
N SER A 69 -2.73 -0.65 15.91
CA SER A 69 -3.89 -0.56 16.81
C SER A 69 -4.89 0.46 16.30
N ASP A 70 -6.07 0.48 16.93
CA ASP A 70 -7.12 1.48 16.71
C ASP A 70 -6.85 2.83 17.40
N ASN A 71 -5.76 2.94 18.16
CA ASN A 71 -5.42 4.15 18.90
C ASN A 71 -4.83 5.23 17.98
N LEU A 72 -5.56 6.32 17.81
CA LEU A 72 -5.18 7.44 16.96
C LEU A 72 -3.85 8.11 17.37
N SER A 73 -3.57 8.19 18.67
CA SER A 73 -2.30 8.77 19.16
C SER A 73 -1.10 7.88 18.79
N VAL A 74 -1.27 6.56 18.86
CA VAL A 74 -0.23 5.60 18.44
C VAL A 74 -0.01 5.69 16.93
N PHE A 75 -1.09 5.78 16.16
CA PHE A 75 -1.00 6.02 14.72
C PHE A 75 -0.24 7.31 14.41
N TRP A 76 -0.60 8.42 15.05
CA TRP A 76 0.05 9.70 14.81
C TRP A 76 1.55 9.67 15.14
N GLN A 77 1.93 9.07 16.26
CA GLN A 77 3.34 8.86 16.60
C GLN A 77 4.07 8.02 15.54
N SER A 78 3.40 7.03 14.96
CA SER A 78 3.99 6.23 13.88
C SER A 78 4.20 7.05 12.61
N VAL A 79 3.27 7.97 12.30
CA VAL A 79 3.42 8.94 11.20
C VAL A 79 4.64 9.83 11.43
N GLN A 80 4.70 10.50 12.59
CA GLN A 80 5.82 11.39 12.92
C GLN A 80 7.18 10.68 12.83
N LYS A 81 7.30 9.49 13.43
CA LYS A 81 8.51 8.68 13.37
C LYS A 81 8.90 8.30 11.95
N ALA A 82 7.93 7.91 11.11
CA ALA A 82 8.21 7.51 9.73
C ALA A 82 8.73 8.69 8.90
N PHE A 83 8.20 9.88 9.12
CA PHE A 83 8.69 11.11 8.48
C PHE A 83 10.09 11.49 9.00
N ALA A 84 10.30 11.46 10.31
CA ALA A 84 11.62 11.74 10.91
C ALA A 84 12.70 10.76 10.40
N PHE A 85 12.40 9.48 10.24
CA PHE A 85 13.31 8.50 9.62
C PHE A 85 13.65 8.83 8.16
N ALA A 86 12.76 9.52 7.45
CA ALA A 86 13.03 10.01 6.11
C ALA A 86 13.78 11.37 6.09
N GLY A 87 14.18 11.89 7.26
CA GLY A 87 14.83 13.20 7.40
C GLY A 87 13.87 14.38 7.29
N LEU A 88 12.59 14.18 7.62
CA LEU A 88 11.51 15.15 7.50
C LEU A 88 10.89 15.43 8.88
N ASP A 89 11.51 16.31 9.67
CA ASP A 89 11.14 16.55 11.09
C ASP A 89 10.02 17.56 11.28
N PHE A 90 9.46 18.11 10.21
CA PHE A 90 8.45 19.19 10.30
C PHE A 90 7.14 18.76 10.99
N LEU A 91 6.85 17.46 11.05
CA LEU A 91 5.66 16.94 11.74
C LEU A 91 5.80 16.84 13.26
N ASP A 92 6.99 17.00 13.82
CA ASP A 92 7.24 16.77 15.26
C ASP A 92 6.40 17.69 16.16
N ASN A 93 6.10 18.89 15.69
CA ASN A 93 5.31 19.89 16.42
C ASN A 93 3.81 19.84 16.12
N TYR A 94 3.37 18.92 15.24
CA TYR A 94 1.97 18.79 14.88
C TYR A 94 1.27 17.75 15.74
N VAL A 95 0.07 18.07 16.19
CA VAL A 95 -0.83 17.07 16.79
C VAL A 95 -1.67 16.41 15.71
N CYS A 96 -2.18 15.21 15.99
CA CYS A 96 -3.09 14.53 15.07
C CYS A 96 -4.30 15.45 14.78
N PRO A 97 -4.61 15.74 13.51
CA PRO A 97 -5.72 16.63 13.18
C PRO A 97 -7.04 16.01 13.62
N SER A 98 -7.86 16.79 14.31
CA SER A 98 -9.16 16.37 14.87
C SER A 98 -10.36 17.06 14.22
N ASP A 99 -10.12 18.11 13.43
CA ASP A 99 -11.14 18.89 12.76
C ASP A 99 -10.69 19.35 11.35
N VAL A 100 -11.59 19.99 10.63
CA VAL A 100 -11.34 20.45 9.25
C VAL A 100 -10.24 21.52 9.19
N ALA A 101 -10.16 22.39 10.20
CA ALA A 101 -9.18 23.47 10.20
C ALA A 101 -7.76 22.93 10.43
N SER A 102 -7.55 22.10 11.46
CA SER A 102 -6.26 21.48 11.76
C SER A 102 -5.83 20.53 10.63
N SER A 103 -6.79 19.81 10.02
CA SER A 103 -6.54 18.99 8.84
C SER A 103 -6.09 19.82 7.64
N GLY A 104 -6.69 21.01 7.44
CA GLY A 104 -6.30 21.94 6.37
C GLY A 104 -4.88 22.46 6.56
N MET A 105 -4.55 22.91 7.76
CA MET A 105 -3.22 23.40 8.10
C MET A 105 -2.14 22.33 7.89
N LEU A 106 -2.40 21.11 8.32
CA LEU A 106 -1.46 19.99 8.12
C LEU A 106 -1.30 19.66 6.63
N ALA A 107 -2.39 19.68 5.86
CA ALA A 107 -2.30 19.44 4.42
C ALA A 107 -1.48 20.52 3.70
N ASP A 108 -1.63 21.78 4.08
CA ASP A 108 -0.87 22.89 3.50
C ASP A 108 0.63 22.77 3.88
N GLU A 109 0.94 22.39 5.11
CA GLU A 109 2.32 22.13 5.55
C GLU A 109 2.96 20.97 4.80
N LEU A 110 2.25 19.84 4.66
CA LEU A 110 2.72 18.70 3.88
C LEU A 110 3.03 19.09 2.43
N CYS A 111 2.12 19.84 1.80
CA CYS A 111 2.31 20.30 0.42
C CYS A 111 3.50 21.26 0.30
N TYR A 112 3.72 22.13 1.30
CA TYR A 112 4.83 23.09 1.32
C TYR A 112 6.17 22.37 1.55
N SER A 113 6.26 21.55 2.59
CA SER A 113 7.50 20.89 3.02
C SER A 113 7.96 19.79 2.04
N LEU A 114 7.02 19.16 1.33
CA LEU A 114 7.31 18.13 0.33
C LEU A 114 7.30 18.67 -1.10
N SER A 115 7.26 19.99 -1.28
CA SER A 115 7.34 20.61 -2.60
C SER A 115 8.73 20.39 -3.23
N GLY A 116 8.78 20.29 -4.55
CA GLY A 116 10.05 20.18 -5.29
C GLY A 116 10.07 19.06 -6.32
N GLN A 117 11.28 18.61 -6.69
CA GLN A 117 11.47 17.60 -7.73
C GLN A 117 11.52 16.15 -7.20
N THR A 118 11.65 15.98 -5.86
CA THR A 118 11.65 14.65 -5.24
C THR A 118 10.25 14.06 -5.27
N SER A 119 10.12 12.82 -5.74
CA SER A 119 8.86 12.09 -5.67
C SER A 119 8.70 11.43 -4.30
N TYR A 120 7.63 11.72 -3.60
CA TYR A 120 7.33 11.17 -2.29
C TYR A 120 6.26 10.09 -2.39
N PHE A 121 6.55 8.91 -1.86
CA PHE A 121 5.60 7.80 -1.75
C PHE A 121 5.32 7.57 -0.27
N ILE A 122 4.11 7.90 0.18
CA ILE A 122 3.66 7.73 1.56
C ILE A 122 2.75 6.50 1.60
N PHE A 123 3.21 5.42 2.20
CA PHE A 123 2.48 4.16 2.30
C PHE A 123 1.97 3.92 3.71
N ILE A 124 0.65 3.82 3.85
CA ILE A 124 -0.04 3.49 5.10
C ILE A 124 -0.63 2.10 4.94
N ASP A 125 -0.10 1.16 5.71
CA ASP A 125 -0.53 -0.24 5.68
C ASP A 125 -1.47 -0.57 6.84
N ASP A 126 -2.36 -1.54 6.59
CA ASP A 126 -3.35 -2.03 7.55
C ASP A 126 -4.33 -0.97 8.08
N PHE A 127 -4.74 -0.01 7.25
CA PHE A 127 -5.66 1.09 7.59
C PHE A 127 -6.97 0.62 8.24
N HIS A 128 -7.43 -0.60 7.91
CA HIS A 128 -8.62 -1.20 8.49
C HIS A 128 -8.57 -1.36 10.04
N LEU A 129 -7.39 -1.30 10.65
CA LEU A 129 -7.22 -1.40 12.10
C LEU A 129 -7.58 -0.09 12.81
N LEU A 130 -7.50 1.06 12.12
CA LEU A 130 -7.70 2.35 12.77
C LEU A 130 -9.18 2.64 13.08
N GLY A 131 -10.11 2.17 12.25
CA GLY A 131 -11.56 2.29 12.51
C GLY A 131 -12.13 3.72 12.57
N GLU A 132 -11.35 4.75 12.20
CA GLU A 132 -11.68 6.17 12.35
C GLU A 132 -12.08 6.81 11.02
N PRO A 133 -13.38 7.04 10.76
CA PRO A 133 -13.88 7.55 9.49
C PRO A 133 -13.28 8.91 9.10
N HIS A 134 -13.06 9.80 10.06
CA HIS A 134 -12.53 11.14 9.79
C HIS A 134 -11.09 11.12 9.24
N VAL A 135 -10.33 10.06 9.49
CA VAL A 135 -8.99 9.89 8.90
C VAL A 135 -9.08 9.58 7.41
N ALA A 136 -10.09 8.83 6.98
CA ALA A 136 -10.36 8.62 5.55
C ALA A 136 -10.75 9.93 4.86
N ASP A 137 -11.62 10.73 5.48
CA ASP A 137 -11.97 12.08 4.99
C ASP A 137 -10.74 12.97 4.88
N PHE A 138 -9.85 12.94 5.86
CA PHE A 138 -8.59 13.69 5.83
C PHE A 138 -7.72 13.26 4.64
N PHE A 139 -7.55 11.97 4.39
CA PHE A 139 -6.78 11.49 3.25
C PHE A 139 -7.38 11.91 1.91
N CYS A 140 -8.71 11.91 1.79
CA CYS A 140 -9.38 12.39 0.60
C CYS A 140 -9.20 13.89 0.38
N MET A 141 -9.27 14.68 1.45
CA MET A 141 -9.00 16.11 1.40
C MET A 141 -7.54 16.37 1.01
N LEU A 142 -6.61 15.68 1.64
CA LEU A 142 -5.18 15.76 1.37
C LEU A 142 -4.89 15.44 -0.10
N ALA A 143 -5.37 14.29 -0.60
CA ALA A 143 -5.15 13.84 -1.97
C ALA A 143 -5.64 14.86 -3.03
N ASN A 144 -6.69 15.62 -2.72
CA ASN A 144 -7.16 16.68 -3.60
C ASN A 144 -6.22 17.90 -3.67
N ARG A 145 -5.38 18.08 -2.66
CA ARG A 145 -4.42 19.20 -2.55
C ARG A 145 -3.00 18.80 -2.93
N LEU A 146 -2.65 17.50 -2.88
CA LEU A 146 -1.30 17.01 -3.15
C LEU A 146 -0.81 17.47 -4.52
N PRO A 147 0.42 17.99 -4.61
CA PRO A 147 1.11 18.21 -5.88
C PRO A 147 1.45 16.87 -6.55
N GLU A 148 1.79 16.93 -7.84
CA GLU A 148 1.98 15.73 -8.67
C GLU A 148 3.14 14.81 -8.22
N ASN A 149 4.06 15.34 -7.43
CA ASN A 149 5.22 14.60 -6.91
C ASN A 149 4.93 13.83 -5.62
N ILE A 150 3.72 13.89 -5.07
CA ILE A 150 3.35 13.20 -3.81
C ILE A 150 2.27 12.17 -4.10
N HIS A 151 2.54 10.92 -3.70
CA HIS A 151 1.69 9.76 -3.91
C HIS A 151 1.33 9.11 -2.58
N LEU A 152 0.07 9.22 -2.17
CA LEU A 152 -0.45 8.58 -0.97
C LEU A 152 -0.99 7.19 -1.33
N ILE A 153 -0.53 6.15 -0.65
CA ILE A 153 -0.94 4.77 -0.85
C ILE A 153 -1.51 4.26 0.48
N VAL A 154 -2.75 3.80 0.48
CA VAL A 154 -3.40 3.28 1.69
C VAL A 154 -3.90 1.88 1.42
N SER A 155 -3.52 0.93 2.27
CA SER A 155 -3.97 -0.45 2.18
C SER A 155 -4.94 -0.84 3.30
N GLY A 156 -5.95 -1.62 2.97
CA GLY A 156 -6.92 -2.13 3.93
C GLY A 156 -7.50 -3.49 3.53
N ARG A 157 -8.21 -4.14 4.45
CA ARG A 157 -8.91 -5.41 4.16
C ARG A 157 -10.24 -5.17 3.45
N ASN A 158 -10.94 -4.10 3.84
CA ASN A 158 -12.25 -3.73 3.34
C ASN A 158 -12.18 -2.37 2.63
N ALA A 159 -13.18 -2.09 1.79
CA ALA A 159 -13.34 -0.77 1.20
C ALA A 159 -13.52 0.28 2.32
N PHE A 160 -12.72 1.33 2.29
CA PHE A 160 -12.73 2.41 3.27
C PHE A 160 -13.08 3.76 2.65
N LEU A 161 -13.24 3.84 1.34
CA LEU A 161 -13.72 5.01 0.63
C LEU A 161 -15.21 4.86 0.33
N SER A 162 -16.00 5.88 0.65
CA SER A 162 -17.40 5.96 0.24
C SER A 162 -17.52 6.28 -1.25
N GLY A 163 -18.66 6.01 -1.85
CA GLY A 163 -18.95 6.39 -3.25
C GLY A 163 -18.81 7.90 -3.50
N LYS A 164 -19.14 8.73 -2.51
CA LYS A 164 -18.95 10.19 -2.57
C LYS A 164 -17.48 10.59 -2.66
N GLU A 165 -16.62 9.96 -1.87
CA GLU A 165 -15.18 10.23 -1.87
C GLU A 165 -14.54 9.78 -3.19
N ILE A 166 -14.92 8.61 -3.69
CA ILE A 166 -14.46 8.10 -4.98
C ILE A 166 -14.79 9.12 -6.11
N LEU A 167 -16.04 9.64 -6.11
CA LEU A 167 -16.44 10.66 -7.08
C LEU A 167 -15.65 11.97 -6.93
N ARG A 168 -15.39 12.41 -5.69
CA ARG A 168 -14.63 13.65 -5.42
C ARG A 168 -13.17 13.55 -5.84
N LEU A 169 -12.54 12.40 -5.67
CA LEU A 169 -11.16 12.14 -6.06
C LEU A 169 -11.04 11.99 -7.59
N GLY A 170 -12.01 11.40 -8.24
CA GLY A 170 -12.05 11.25 -9.68
C GLY A 170 -10.75 10.66 -10.25
N LYS A 171 -10.11 11.36 -11.16
CA LYS A 171 -8.86 10.93 -11.82
C LYS A 171 -7.63 10.87 -10.90
N LYS A 172 -7.69 11.48 -9.72
CA LYS A 172 -6.61 11.43 -8.73
C LYS A 172 -6.55 10.12 -7.98
N LEU A 173 -7.63 9.31 -8.04
CA LEU A 173 -7.74 8.02 -7.37
C LEU A 173 -7.39 6.88 -8.30
N TYR A 174 -6.50 6.01 -7.85
CA TYR A 174 -6.28 4.69 -8.39
C TYR A 174 -6.72 3.63 -7.38
N GLN A 175 -7.42 2.59 -7.84
CA GLN A 175 -7.90 1.51 -6.98
C GLN A 175 -7.31 0.18 -7.42
N ILE A 176 -6.72 -0.53 -6.45
CA ILE A 176 -6.22 -1.89 -6.61
C ILE A 176 -7.11 -2.80 -5.76
N HIS A 177 -7.77 -3.73 -6.40
CA HIS A 177 -8.67 -4.69 -5.77
C HIS A 177 -8.06 -6.09 -5.71
N THR A 178 -8.72 -6.99 -5.01
CA THR A 178 -8.33 -8.40 -4.89
C THR A 178 -7.98 -9.02 -6.25
N ARG A 179 -8.82 -8.84 -7.27
CA ARG A 179 -8.60 -9.40 -8.62
C ARG A 179 -7.30 -8.93 -9.29
N ASP A 180 -6.82 -7.73 -8.93
CA ASP A 180 -5.62 -7.14 -9.52
C ASP A 180 -4.36 -7.73 -8.88
N LEU A 181 -4.47 -8.27 -7.66
CA LEU A 181 -3.40 -8.88 -6.87
C LEU A 181 -3.35 -10.39 -7.02
N CYS A 182 -4.50 -11.07 -7.21
CA CYS A 182 -4.56 -12.52 -7.35
C CYS A 182 -3.69 -13.02 -8.50
N LEU A 183 -2.98 -14.09 -8.24
CA LEU A 183 -2.26 -14.81 -9.30
C LEU A 183 -3.26 -15.57 -10.18
N ASN A 184 -3.14 -15.43 -11.50
CA ASN A 184 -3.85 -16.31 -12.42
C ASN A 184 -3.21 -17.70 -12.44
N ARG A 185 -3.85 -18.66 -13.12
CA ARG A 185 -3.39 -20.05 -13.19
C ARG A 185 -1.93 -20.18 -13.64
N ARG A 186 -1.54 -19.45 -14.67
CA ARG A 186 -0.17 -19.47 -15.23
C ARG A 186 0.84 -18.91 -14.23
N GLU A 187 0.51 -17.79 -13.62
CA GLU A 187 1.32 -17.14 -12.60
C GLU A 187 1.47 -18.03 -11.36
N LEU A 188 0.39 -18.69 -10.92
CA LEU A 188 0.39 -19.62 -9.80
C LEU A 188 1.30 -20.82 -10.07
N SER A 189 1.26 -21.39 -11.28
CA SER A 189 2.16 -22.47 -11.69
C SER A 189 3.63 -22.05 -11.62
N VAL A 190 3.97 -20.85 -12.10
CA VAL A 190 5.33 -20.30 -12.00
C VAL A 190 5.73 -20.08 -10.54
N TYR A 191 4.85 -19.53 -9.74
CA TYR A 191 5.10 -19.28 -8.31
C TYR A 191 5.36 -20.57 -7.54
N THR A 192 4.50 -21.59 -7.71
CA THR A 192 4.66 -22.88 -7.02
C THR A 192 5.94 -23.61 -7.43
N HIS A 193 6.30 -23.53 -8.71
CA HIS A 193 7.57 -24.07 -9.18
C HIS A 193 8.78 -23.37 -8.53
N ARG A 194 8.74 -22.05 -8.39
CA ARG A 194 9.79 -21.28 -7.67
C ARG A 194 9.87 -21.64 -6.18
N CYS A 195 8.74 -22.00 -5.57
CA CYS A 195 8.69 -22.50 -4.20
C CYS A 195 9.21 -23.95 -4.07
N GLY A 196 9.55 -24.61 -5.19
CA GLY A 196 10.01 -25.99 -5.22
C GLY A 196 8.89 -27.04 -5.31
N ALA A 197 7.65 -26.61 -5.60
CA ALA A 197 6.49 -27.47 -5.78
C ALA A 197 6.12 -27.58 -7.26
N SER A 198 5.96 -28.80 -7.75
CA SER A 198 5.37 -29.08 -9.08
C SER A 198 3.95 -29.60 -8.84
N LEU A 199 2.96 -28.78 -9.16
CA LEU A 199 1.55 -29.12 -8.99
C LEU A 199 0.96 -29.61 -10.32
N ASN A 200 0.07 -30.60 -10.22
CA ASN A 200 -0.73 -31.02 -11.37
C ASN A 200 -1.92 -30.08 -11.59
N GLU A 201 -2.67 -30.28 -12.68
CA GLU A 201 -3.81 -29.47 -13.09
C GLU A 201 -4.90 -29.38 -12.01
N ASP A 202 -5.24 -30.50 -11.35
CA ASP A 202 -6.29 -30.56 -10.33
C ASP A 202 -5.87 -29.82 -9.06
N GLN A 203 -4.61 -29.92 -8.66
CA GLN A 203 -4.04 -29.22 -7.52
C GLN A 203 -3.99 -27.70 -7.77
N LEU A 204 -3.63 -27.26 -8.99
CA LEU A 204 -3.67 -25.84 -9.36
C LEU A 204 -5.09 -25.29 -9.34
N ASN A 205 -6.06 -26.05 -9.85
CA ASN A 205 -7.47 -25.66 -9.79
C ASN A 205 -7.94 -25.54 -8.34
N THR A 206 -7.63 -26.52 -7.49
CA THR A 206 -8.00 -26.48 -6.07
C THR A 206 -7.46 -25.22 -5.38
N LEU A 207 -6.21 -24.84 -5.63
CA LEU A 207 -5.62 -23.62 -5.06
C LEU A 207 -6.29 -22.34 -5.60
N LEU A 208 -6.64 -22.30 -6.89
CA LEU A 208 -7.33 -21.12 -7.47
C LEU A 208 -8.74 -20.92 -6.93
N TYR A 209 -9.45 -22.00 -6.58
CA TYR A 209 -10.80 -21.92 -6.01
C TYR A 209 -10.83 -21.75 -4.49
N SER A 210 -9.73 -22.01 -3.80
CA SER A 210 -9.61 -21.86 -2.35
C SER A 210 -8.97 -20.55 -1.89
N SER A 211 -8.56 -19.71 -2.85
CA SER A 211 -7.98 -18.38 -2.58
C SER A 211 -9.05 -17.27 -2.84
#